data_ebdec4e5a89c0c2bd4f42478410b3e3c
#
_entry.id   ebdec4e5a89c0c2bd4f42478410b3e3c
#
_cell.length_a   1.000
_cell.length_b   1.000
_cell.length_c   1.000
_cell.angle_alpha   90.00
_cell.angle_beta   90.00
_cell.angle_gamma   90.00
#
_symmetry.space_group_name_H-M   'P 1'
#
loop_
_entity.id
_entity.type
_entity.pdbx_description
1 polymer ?
#
loop_
_entity_poly.entity_id
_entity_poly.type
_entity_poly.pdbx_seq_one_letter_code
_entity_poly.pdbx_strand_id
1 'polypeptide(L)'
;MGQAPAPPGDAVALLAGHTGEPTEIRLLSDRRGSRAWKIQGPNGAVVLKANRPDGDEARDKTAEMAQEDDHLRHLTVAGALDPDYRVSAGTWDGGRWLAVNWIDGEPLWQALAPARSPEGDRASLRPWLAGIARTWTEHLARMHAAGWAHADVQPTNTLVTPGGHAAVIDYALACGPDDGHRRVPYRGALTHTTAPEIATAVLATPADTHVQAQPAADIWSLGASLFWCWTGQRPVPYDDDLDRLEKLAVIAKGTTTMLRDVRPWSFPELEDAITACLAPDPADRPTAKELTSAW
;
A
#
# COMPACT_ATOMS: atom_id res chain seq x y z
N MET A 1 3.01 -10.01 31.89
CA MET A 1 3.20 -9.69 30.46
C MET A 1 3.20 -11.02 29.74
N GLY A 2 2.19 -11.28 28.87
CA GLY A 2 2.14 -12.50 28.08
C GLY A 2 3.31 -12.52 27.07
N GLN A 3 3.86 -13.70 26.83
CA GLN A 3 4.92 -13.90 25.83
C GLN A 3 4.38 -13.52 24.45
N ALA A 4 5.14 -12.76 23.64
CA ALA A 4 4.75 -12.44 22.29
C ALA A 4 4.55 -13.74 21.48
N PRO A 5 3.52 -13.83 20.62
CA PRO A 5 3.26 -15.04 19.85
C PRO A 5 4.45 -15.38 18.95
N ALA A 6 4.85 -16.65 18.96
CA ALA A 6 5.92 -17.13 18.11
C ALA A 6 5.43 -17.31 16.66
N PRO A 7 6.30 -17.14 15.65
CA PRO A 7 6.00 -17.48 14.27
C PRO A 7 5.92 -19.00 14.07
N PRO A 8 5.35 -19.49 12.94
CA PRO A 8 5.38 -20.89 12.56
C PRO A 8 6.81 -21.44 12.51
N GLY A 9 7.13 -22.47 13.33
CA GLY A 9 8.49 -22.99 13.45
C GLY A 9 9.04 -23.57 12.15
N ASP A 10 8.22 -24.32 11.39
CA ASP A 10 8.62 -24.89 10.10
C ASP A 10 8.94 -23.80 9.06
N ALA A 11 8.18 -22.67 9.08
CA ALA A 11 8.49 -21.53 8.22
C ALA A 11 9.84 -20.89 8.59
N VAL A 12 10.11 -20.72 9.89
CA VAL A 12 11.40 -20.18 10.37
C VAL A 12 12.56 -21.07 9.94
N ALA A 13 12.42 -22.40 10.12
CA ALA A 13 13.46 -23.35 9.71
C ALA A 13 13.71 -23.32 8.19
N LEU A 14 12.67 -23.20 7.37
CA LEU A 14 12.80 -23.08 5.92
C LEU A 14 13.49 -21.77 5.53
N LEU A 15 13.11 -20.65 6.18
CA LEU A 15 13.66 -19.34 5.91
C LEU A 15 15.11 -19.17 6.35
N ALA A 16 15.63 -20.04 7.27
CA ALA A 16 17.03 -20.07 7.63
C ALA A 16 17.95 -20.37 6.42
N GLY A 17 17.45 -21.06 5.40
CA GLY A 17 18.16 -21.23 4.13
C GLY A 17 18.40 -19.92 3.36
N HIS A 18 17.56 -18.92 3.57
CA HIS A 18 17.65 -17.60 2.96
C HIS A 18 18.36 -16.57 3.86
N THR A 19 17.92 -16.46 5.11
CA THR A 19 18.46 -15.46 6.07
C THR A 19 19.73 -15.91 6.79
N GLY A 20 20.08 -17.20 6.76
CA GLY A 20 20.94 -17.85 7.74
C GLY A 20 20.17 -18.10 9.05
N GLU A 21 20.83 -18.69 10.05
CA GLU A 21 20.22 -18.91 11.37
C GLU A 21 19.71 -17.59 11.96
N PRO A 22 18.43 -17.54 12.39
CA PRO A 22 17.84 -16.32 12.92
C PRO A 22 18.59 -15.81 14.16
N THR A 23 19.03 -14.55 14.10
CA THR A 23 19.65 -13.84 15.23
C THR A 23 18.64 -13.00 16.00
N GLU A 24 17.55 -12.59 15.33
CA GLU A 24 16.45 -11.85 15.94
C GLU A 24 15.13 -12.23 15.26
N ILE A 25 14.08 -12.41 16.06
CA ILE A 25 12.69 -12.53 15.61
C ILE A 25 11.86 -11.50 16.36
N ARG A 26 11.29 -10.52 15.63
CA ARG A 26 10.53 -9.42 16.21
C ARG A 26 9.11 -9.40 15.65
N LEU A 27 8.11 -9.44 16.51
CA LEU A 27 6.70 -9.22 16.12
C LEU A 27 6.52 -7.78 15.64
N LEU A 28 6.00 -7.60 14.43
CA LEU A 28 5.69 -6.31 13.82
C LEU A 28 4.22 -5.93 14.02
N SER A 29 3.34 -6.90 13.86
CA SER A 29 1.89 -6.70 14.03
C SER A 29 1.18 -7.99 14.45
N ASP A 30 0.09 -7.83 15.20
CA ASP A 30 -0.86 -8.88 15.55
C ASP A 30 -2.27 -8.27 15.48
N ARG A 31 -2.89 -8.28 14.30
CA ARG A 31 -4.16 -7.58 14.05
C ARG A 31 -5.04 -8.37 13.08
N ARG A 32 -6.35 -8.28 13.29
CA ARG A 32 -7.36 -8.76 12.33
C ARG A 32 -7.10 -10.20 11.85
N GLY A 33 -6.77 -11.13 12.76
CA GLY A 33 -6.54 -12.52 12.41
C GLY A 33 -5.22 -12.81 11.66
N SER A 34 -4.33 -11.80 11.49
CA SER A 34 -3.02 -11.95 10.87
C SER A 34 -1.91 -11.45 11.78
N ARG A 35 -0.74 -12.08 11.67
CA ARG A 35 0.50 -11.70 12.36
C ARG A 35 1.62 -11.50 11.37
N ALA A 36 2.53 -10.60 11.69
CA ALA A 36 3.75 -10.39 10.91
C ALA A 36 4.96 -10.27 11.83
N TRP A 37 6.05 -10.91 11.44
CA TRP A 37 7.34 -10.86 12.14
C TRP A 37 8.45 -10.45 11.18
N LYS A 38 9.40 -9.66 11.69
CA LYS A 38 10.71 -9.54 11.06
C LYS A 38 11.57 -10.71 11.56
N ILE A 39 12.16 -11.45 10.65
CA ILE A 39 13.17 -12.48 10.93
C ILE A 39 14.48 -11.98 10.36
N GLN A 40 15.45 -11.73 11.22
CA GLN A 40 16.79 -11.25 10.88
C GLN A 40 17.79 -12.37 11.04
N GLY A 41 18.67 -12.55 10.07
CA GLY A 41 19.81 -13.43 10.14
C GLY A 41 21.04 -12.78 9.52
N PRO A 42 22.20 -13.50 9.49
CA PRO A 42 23.46 -12.94 8.96
C PRO A 42 23.42 -12.63 7.46
N ASN A 43 22.57 -13.31 6.70
CA ASN A 43 22.48 -13.12 5.24
C ASN A 43 21.43 -12.11 4.82
N GLY A 44 20.62 -11.58 5.76
CA GLY A 44 19.56 -10.61 5.46
C GLY A 44 18.35 -10.78 6.38
N ALA A 45 17.24 -10.16 6.01
CA ALA A 45 16.00 -10.22 6.77
C ALA A 45 14.79 -10.43 5.87
N VAL A 46 13.76 -11.03 6.45
CA VAL A 46 12.45 -11.21 5.79
C VAL A 46 11.31 -10.75 6.69
N VAL A 47 10.17 -10.42 6.09
CA VAL A 47 8.89 -10.35 6.78
C VAL A 47 8.18 -11.66 6.58
N LEU A 48 7.86 -12.34 7.67
CA LEU A 48 6.99 -13.51 7.67
C LEU A 48 5.58 -13.08 8.11
N LYS A 49 4.63 -13.13 7.19
CA LYS A 49 3.19 -12.98 7.48
C LYS A 49 2.59 -14.37 7.71
N ALA A 50 1.73 -14.53 8.73
CA ALA A 50 0.94 -15.74 8.92
C ALA A 50 -0.43 -15.39 9.48
N ASN A 51 -1.49 -16.09 9.00
CA ASN A 51 -2.79 -15.96 9.63
C ASN A 51 -2.81 -16.74 10.95
N ARG A 52 -3.74 -16.38 11.86
CA ARG A 52 -4.00 -17.18 13.04
C ARG A 52 -4.74 -18.46 12.63
N PRO A 53 -4.40 -19.62 13.20
CA PRO A 53 -5.07 -20.87 12.86
C PRO A 53 -6.48 -20.96 13.44
N ASP A 54 -6.80 -20.17 14.45
CA ASP A 54 -8.01 -20.19 15.25
C ASP A 54 -8.78 -18.85 15.19
N GLY A 55 -10.10 -18.94 15.19
CA GLY A 55 -11.03 -17.80 15.19
C GLY A 55 -11.90 -17.71 13.92
N ASP A 56 -12.98 -16.96 14.02
CA ASP A 56 -13.97 -16.80 12.93
C ASP A 56 -13.38 -16.15 11.67
N GLU A 57 -12.35 -15.33 11.82
CA GLU A 57 -11.65 -14.66 10.72
C GLU A 57 -10.57 -15.54 10.03
N ALA A 58 -10.31 -16.75 10.55
CA ALA A 58 -9.17 -17.58 10.09
C ALA A 58 -9.26 -17.97 8.61
N ARG A 59 -10.46 -18.29 8.11
CA ARG A 59 -10.69 -18.69 6.70
C ARG A 59 -10.44 -17.54 5.74
N ASP A 60 -10.94 -16.36 6.04
CA ASP A 60 -10.81 -15.18 5.19
C ASP A 60 -9.34 -14.76 5.11
N LYS A 61 -8.62 -14.77 6.22
CA LYS A 61 -7.18 -14.46 6.26
C LYS A 61 -6.31 -15.50 5.56
N THR A 62 -6.70 -16.78 5.60
CA THR A 62 -6.05 -17.83 4.80
C THR A 62 -6.24 -17.57 3.30
N ALA A 63 -7.45 -17.19 2.89
CA ALA A 63 -7.77 -16.85 1.51
C ALA A 63 -7.03 -15.59 1.05
N GLU A 64 -7.00 -14.51 1.85
CA GLU A 64 -6.25 -13.28 1.57
C GLU A 64 -4.76 -13.56 1.36
N MET A 65 -4.15 -14.37 2.24
CA MET A 65 -2.73 -14.68 2.14
C MET A 65 -2.38 -15.53 0.92
N ALA A 66 -3.27 -16.48 0.56
CA ALA A 66 -3.13 -17.25 -0.66
C ALA A 66 -3.25 -16.34 -1.90
N GLN A 67 -4.17 -15.37 -1.86
CA GLN A 67 -4.35 -14.38 -2.92
C GLN A 67 -3.13 -13.48 -3.05
N GLU A 68 -2.58 -12.97 -1.95
CA GLU A 68 -1.34 -12.16 -1.98
C GLU A 68 -0.17 -12.95 -2.59
N ASP A 69 0.01 -14.22 -2.21
CA ASP A 69 1.04 -15.09 -2.78
C ASP A 69 0.88 -15.25 -4.30
N ASP A 70 -0.35 -15.46 -4.76
CA ASP A 70 -0.65 -15.58 -6.20
C ASP A 70 -0.39 -14.24 -6.93
N HIS A 71 -0.79 -13.09 -6.35
CA HIS A 71 -0.49 -11.76 -6.91
C HIS A 71 1.01 -11.52 -7.06
N LEU A 72 1.80 -11.81 -6.03
CA LEU A 72 3.25 -11.64 -6.07
C LEU A 72 3.89 -12.47 -7.19
N ARG A 73 3.45 -13.72 -7.40
CA ARG A 73 3.94 -14.57 -8.49
C ARG A 73 3.60 -13.98 -9.85
N HIS A 74 2.35 -13.55 -10.07
CA HIS A 74 1.91 -12.97 -11.34
C HIS A 74 2.65 -11.67 -11.65
N LEU A 75 2.79 -10.77 -10.67
CA LEU A 75 3.52 -9.51 -10.82
C LEU A 75 5.01 -9.74 -11.11
N THR A 76 5.62 -10.75 -10.49
CA THR A 76 7.01 -11.14 -10.79
C THR A 76 7.14 -11.65 -12.22
N VAL A 77 6.26 -12.55 -12.67
CA VAL A 77 6.26 -13.08 -14.05
C VAL A 77 6.04 -11.97 -15.06
N ALA A 78 5.19 -11.00 -14.75
CA ALA A 78 4.92 -9.84 -15.60
C ALA A 78 6.05 -8.79 -15.60
N GLY A 79 7.12 -8.98 -14.80
CA GLY A 79 8.22 -8.02 -14.67
C GLY A 79 7.84 -6.72 -13.94
N ALA A 80 6.69 -6.71 -13.27
CA ALA A 80 6.19 -5.55 -12.52
C ALA A 80 6.77 -5.48 -11.10
N LEU A 81 7.26 -6.59 -10.59
CA LEU A 81 7.85 -6.73 -9.25
C LEU A 81 9.23 -7.38 -9.33
N ASP A 82 10.10 -6.97 -8.41
CA ASP A 82 11.42 -7.59 -8.26
C ASP A 82 11.27 -9.09 -7.97
N PRO A 83 11.94 -9.98 -8.72
CA PRO A 83 11.83 -11.42 -8.54
C PRO A 83 12.26 -11.88 -7.14
N ASP A 84 13.14 -11.14 -6.48
CA ASP A 84 13.65 -11.47 -5.15
C ASP A 84 12.72 -11.00 -4.03
N TYR A 85 11.70 -10.16 -4.33
CA TYR A 85 10.81 -9.64 -3.28
C TYR A 85 10.03 -10.75 -2.58
N ARG A 86 9.45 -11.69 -3.35
CA ARG A 86 8.77 -12.87 -2.81
C ARG A 86 9.79 -13.97 -2.49
N VAL A 87 9.93 -14.32 -1.21
CA VAL A 87 10.88 -15.37 -0.78
C VAL A 87 10.25 -16.75 -0.81
N SER A 88 9.18 -16.98 -0.05
CA SER A 88 8.54 -18.28 0.07
C SER A 88 7.13 -18.18 0.64
N ALA A 89 6.33 -19.24 0.49
CA ALA A 89 5.03 -19.37 1.13
C ALA A 89 4.75 -20.84 1.44
N GLY A 90 3.84 -21.08 2.40
CA GLY A 90 3.47 -22.43 2.80
C GLY A 90 2.22 -22.47 3.68
N THR A 91 2.00 -23.64 4.26
CA THR A 91 0.90 -23.89 5.19
C THR A 91 1.44 -24.18 6.59
N TRP A 92 0.62 -23.92 7.60
CA TRP A 92 0.93 -24.26 8.97
C TRP A 92 -0.37 -24.38 9.77
N ASP A 93 -0.51 -25.41 10.59
CA ASP A 93 -1.61 -25.59 11.55
C ASP A 93 -3.00 -25.17 11.03
N GLY A 94 -3.33 -25.61 9.79
CA GLY A 94 -4.56 -25.26 9.10
C GLY A 94 -4.62 -23.85 8.48
N GLY A 95 -3.57 -23.04 8.64
CA GLY A 95 -3.42 -21.71 8.05
C GLY A 95 -2.38 -21.65 6.93
N ARG A 96 -2.03 -20.43 6.54
CA ARG A 96 -0.98 -20.12 5.55
C ARG A 96 0.01 -19.11 6.11
N TRP A 97 1.20 -19.15 5.54
CA TRP A 97 2.21 -18.13 5.74
C TRP A 97 2.82 -17.70 4.39
N LEU A 98 3.32 -16.48 4.35
CA LEU A 98 3.99 -15.85 3.23
C LEU A 98 5.21 -15.09 3.76
N ALA A 99 6.36 -15.26 3.11
CA ALA A 99 7.57 -14.51 3.41
C ALA A 99 7.99 -13.66 2.21
N VAL A 100 8.31 -12.40 2.49
CA VAL A 100 8.86 -11.44 1.53
C VAL A 100 10.16 -10.85 2.07
N ASN A 101 11.07 -10.41 1.19
CA ASN A 101 12.28 -9.74 1.61
C ASN A 101 11.98 -8.47 2.40
N TRP A 102 12.75 -8.25 3.48
CA TRP A 102 12.67 -7.04 4.27
C TRP A 102 13.15 -5.85 3.47
N ILE A 103 12.41 -4.75 3.51
CA ILE A 103 12.81 -3.46 2.96
C ILE A 103 13.09 -2.53 4.13
N ASP A 104 14.32 -2.01 4.22
CA ASP A 104 14.64 -0.97 5.17
C ASP A 104 14.04 0.35 4.71
N GLY A 105 13.25 0.96 5.58
CA GLY A 105 12.58 2.22 5.29
C GLY A 105 11.65 2.65 6.40
N GLU A 106 11.24 3.89 6.34
CA GLU A 106 10.28 4.50 7.26
C GLU A 106 8.94 4.68 6.54
N PRO A 107 7.79 4.38 7.17
CA PRO A 107 6.48 4.64 6.56
C PRO A 107 6.36 6.09 6.11
N LEU A 108 5.74 6.32 4.94
CA LEU A 108 5.69 7.62 4.28
C LEU A 108 5.22 8.77 5.19
N TRP A 109 4.22 8.49 6.05
CA TRP A 109 3.71 9.50 6.98
C TRP A 109 4.78 10.02 7.93
N GLN A 110 5.59 9.13 8.50
CA GLN A 110 6.69 9.48 9.40
C GLN A 110 7.82 10.18 8.64
N ALA A 111 8.21 9.61 7.51
CA ALA A 111 9.29 10.15 6.68
C ALA A 111 9.01 11.60 6.24
N LEU A 112 7.76 11.92 5.88
CA LEU A 112 7.39 13.29 5.45
C LEU A 112 7.14 14.26 6.62
N ALA A 113 7.32 13.87 7.88
CA ALA A 113 7.12 14.76 9.01
C ALA A 113 7.92 16.09 8.90
N PRO A 114 9.19 16.12 8.45
CA PRO A 114 9.93 17.37 8.27
C PRO A 114 9.33 18.31 7.23
N ALA A 115 8.62 17.78 6.23
CA ALA A 115 8.01 18.57 5.17
C ALA A 115 6.66 19.17 5.54
N ARG A 116 6.00 18.68 6.61
CA ARG A 116 4.70 19.16 7.07
C ARG A 116 4.73 20.49 7.85
N SER A 117 5.88 21.00 8.20
CA SER A 117 5.99 22.28 8.88
C SER A 117 6.28 23.43 7.90
N PRO A 118 5.94 24.69 8.24
CA PRO A 118 6.34 25.85 7.43
C PRO A 118 7.85 25.96 7.22
N GLU A 119 8.65 25.48 8.17
CA GLU A 119 10.11 25.43 8.09
C GLU A 119 10.61 24.30 7.16
N GLY A 120 9.70 23.50 6.63
CA GLY A 120 9.97 22.46 5.65
C GLY A 120 10.37 22.99 4.26
N ASP A 121 10.15 24.29 3.96
CA ASP A 121 10.60 24.87 2.69
C ASP A 121 12.14 25.04 2.69
N ARG A 122 12.84 23.97 2.44
CA ARG A 122 14.29 23.93 2.35
C ARG A 122 14.70 23.43 0.96
N ALA A 123 15.78 23.98 0.45
CA ALA A 123 16.32 23.62 -0.87
C ALA A 123 16.59 22.11 -1.02
N SER A 124 16.90 21.40 0.08
CA SER A 124 17.13 19.95 0.06
C SER A 124 15.88 19.10 0.07
N LEU A 125 14.74 19.59 0.59
CA LEU A 125 13.51 18.80 0.71
C LEU A 125 12.72 18.73 -0.60
N ARG A 126 12.77 19.75 -1.45
CA ARG A 126 12.06 19.74 -2.76
C ARG A 126 12.54 18.57 -3.64
N PRO A 127 13.83 18.43 -3.96
CA PRO A 127 14.31 17.32 -4.79
C PRO A 127 14.11 15.96 -4.11
N TRP A 128 14.15 15.89 -2.78
CA TRP A 128 13.90 14.67 -2.03
C TRP A 128 12.42 14.24 -2.14
N LEU A 129 11.46 15.17 -1.97
CA LEU A 129 10.02 14.90 -2.16
C LEU A 129 9.71 14.48 -3.60
N ALA A 130 10.26 15.21 -4.58
CA ALA A 130 10.13 14.87 -5.99
C ALA A 130 10.71 13.47 -6.29
N GLY A 131 11.86 13.12 -5.69
CA GLY A 131 12.49 11.80 -5.82
C GLY A 131 11.61 10.66 -5.28
N ILE A 132 10.97 10.88 -4.12
CA ILE A 132 10.00 9.91 -3.56
C ILE A 132 8.81 9.75 -4.50
N ALA A 133 8.19 10.85 -4.91
CA ALA A 133 7.02 10.82 -5.79
C ALA A 133 7.36 10.15 -7.14
N ARG A 134 8.51 10.45 -7.73
CA ARG A 134 9.00 9.84 -8.97
C ARG A 134 9.18 8.33 -8.83
N THR A 135 9.91 7.86 -7.81
CA THR A 135 10.16 6.43 -7.65
C THR A 135 8.90 5.66 -7.33
N TRP A 136 7.94 6.29 -6.66
CA TRP A 136 6.61 5.70 -6.43
C TRP A 136 5.82 5.59 -7.73
N THR A 137 5.78 6.64 -8.54
CA THR A 137 5.14 6.59 -9.86
C THR A 137 5.81 5.63 -10.84
N GLU A 138 7.13 5.49 -10.81
CA GLU A 138 7.87 4.48 -11.58
C GLU A 138 7.43 3.05 -11.21
N HIS A 139 7.24 2.80 -9.90
CA HIS A 139 6.73 1.50 -9.44
C HIS A 139 5.31 1.23 -9.96
N LEU A 140 4.39 2.18 -9.79
CA LEU A 140 3.03 2.07 -10.31
C LEU A 140 3.00 1.93 -11.84
N ALA A 141 3.86 2.65 -12.55
CA ALA A 141 3.93 2.57 -14.01
C ALA A 141 4.28 1.16 -14.50
N ARG A 142 5.18 0.44 -13.80
CA ARG A 142 5.48 -0.97 -14.12
C ARG A 142 4.28 -1.87 -13.89
N MET A 143 3.57 -1.71 -12.78
CA MET A 143 2.36 -2.48 -12.48
C MET A 143 1.25 -2.20 -13.51
N HIS A 144 0.99 -0.93 -13.81
CA HIS A 144 -0.04 -0.50 -14.75
C HIS A 144 0.27 -0.98 -16.18
N ALA A 145 1.54 -0.99 -16.60
CA ALA A 145 1.96 -1.54 -17.89
C ALA A 145 1.69 -3.04 -18.01
N ALA A 146 1.69 -3.76 -16.90
CA ALA A 146 1.32 -5.18 -16.83
C ALA A 146 -0.20 -5.40 -16.66
N GLY A 147 -1.01 -4.35 -16.68
CA GLY A 147 -2.47 -4.42 -16.52
C GLY A 147 -2.92 -4.58 -15.06
N TRP A 148 -2.04 -4.32 -14.08
CA TRP A 148 -2.34 -4.44 -12.65
C TRP A 148 -2.52 -3.07 -12.00
N ALA A 149 -3.51 -2.95 -11.11
CA ALA A 149 -3.58 -1.90 -10.12
C ALA A 149 -3.13 -2.44 -8.76
N HIS A 150 -2.44 -1.63 -7.96
CA HIS A 150 -2.06 -1.98 -6.58
C HIS A 150 -3.29 -2.02 -5.68
N ALA A 151 -4.24 -1.13 -5.91
CA ALA A 151 -5.54 -1.02 -5.24
C ALA A 151 -5.49 -0.71 -3.73
N ASP A 152 -4.29 -0.64 -3.13
CA ASP A 152 -4.08 -0.23 -1.73
C ASP A 152 -2.88 0.73 -1.60
N VAL A 153 -2.80 1.69 -2.51
CA VAL A 153 -1.80 2.77 -2.48
C VAL A 153 -2.10 3.68 -1.30
N GLN A 154 -1.24 3.66 -0.28
CA GLN A 154 -1.43 4.41 0.96
C GLN A 154 -0.12 4.62 1.74
N PRO A 155 -0.07 5.60 2.68
CA PRO A 155 1.15 5.90 3.41
C PRO A 155 1.73 4.77 4.25
N THR A 156 0.91 3.83 4.73
CA THR A 156 1.37 2.66 5.52
C THR A 156 1.95 1.55 4.64
N ASN A 157 1.58 1.50 3.37
CA ASN A 157 2.06 0.55 2.38
C ASN A 157 3.16 1.12 1.48
N THR A 158 3.70 2.30 1.85
CA THR A 158 4.81 2.94 1.16
C THR A 158 5.88 3.31 2.15
N LEU A 159 7.07 2.73 1.98
CA LEU A 159 8.25 3.01 2.79
C LEU A 159 9.15 3.99 2.04
N VAL A 160 9.75 4.93 2.76
CA VAL A 160 10.85 5.74 2.24
C VAL A 160 12.15 5.11 2.69
N THR A 161 12.92 4.62 1.74
CA THR A 161 14.22 3.98 2.00
C THR A 161 15.27 5.01 2.43
N PRO A 162 16.39 4.59 3.03
CA PRO A 162 17.51 5.50 3.35
C PRO A 162 18.06 6.25 2.14
N GLY A 163 17.89 5.72 0.93
CA GLY A 163 18.24 6.38 -0.33
C GLY A 163 17.23 7.43 -0.81
N GLY A 164 16.15 7.68 -0.07
CA GLY A 164 15.10 8.64 -0.46
C GLY A 164 14.17 8.14 -1.57
N HIS A 165 14.04 6.83 -1.74
CA HIS A 165 13.18 6.20 -2.73
C HIS A 165 11.93 5.63 -2.06
N ALA A 166 10.78 5.72 -2.75
CA ALA A 166 9.58 5.01 -2.33
C ALA A 166 9.70 3.52 -2.66
N ALA A 167 9.39 2.67 -1.68
CA ALA A 167 9.22 1.24 -1.84
C ALA A 167 7.80 0.84 -1.43
N VAL A 168 7.09 0.19 -2.34
CA VAL A 168 5.70 -0.23 -2.15
C VAL A 168 5.66 -1.65 -1.61
N ILE A 169 4.77 -1.89 -0.65
CA ILE A 169 4.57 -3.18 0.02
C ILE A 169 3.08 -3.52 0.09
N ASP A 170 2.77 -4.77 0.41
CA ASP A 170 1.41 -5.28 0.65
C ASP A 170 0.53 -5.33 -0.61
N TYR A 171 0.62 -6.43 -1.34
CA TYR A 171 -0.08 -6.66 -2.60
C TYR A 171 -1.36 -7.51 -2.44
N ALA A 172 -1.85 -7.67 -1.21
CA ALA A 172 -3.02 -8.50 -0.93
C ALA A 172 -4.28 -8.06 -1.69
N LEU A 173 -4.43 -6.74 -1.91
CA LEU A 173 -5.59 -6.15 -2.59
C LEU A 173 -5.35 -5.87 -4.10
N ALA A 174 -4.15 -6.15 -4.63
CA ALA A 174 -3.85 -5.86 -6.02
C ALA A 174 -4.89 -6.45 -6.97
N CYS A 175 -5.27 -5.70 -8.00
CA CYS A 175 -6.26 -6.08 -9.00
C CYS A 175 -5.57 -6.26 -10.35
N GLY A 176 -5.67 -7.45 -10.93
CA GLY A 176 -5.08 -7.79 -12.22
C GLY A 176 -6.10 -7.95 -13.34
N PRO A 177 -5.63 -8.23 -14.57
CA PRO A 177 -6.50 -8.40 -15.73
C PRO A 177 -7.35 -9.67 -15.68
N ASP A 178 -7.01 -10.63 -14.82
CA ASP A 178 -7.65 -11.96 -14.75
C ASP A 178 -8.17 -12.26 -13.32
N ASP A 179 -8.96 -11.33 -12.78
CA ASP A 179 -9.52 -11.42 -11.42
C ASP A 179 -10.67 -12.46 -11.25
N GLY A 180 -10.95 -13.26 -12.28
CA GLY A 180 -11.99 -14.31 -12.25
C GLY A 180 -11.79 -15.40 -11.19
N HIS A 181 -10.60 -15.50 -10.61
CA HIS A 181 -10.23 -16.46 -9.57
C HIS A 181 -10.03 -15.82 -8.18
N ARG A 182 -10.47 -14.58 -8.01
CA ARG A 182 -10.31 -13.87 -6.76
C ARG A 182 -11.01 -14.59 -5.60
N ARG A 183 -10.28 -14.78 -4.50
CA ARG A 183 -10.78 -15.50 -3.30
C ARG A 183 -11.51 -14.59 -2.33
N VAL A 184 -11.09 -13.32 -2.30
CA VAL A 184 -11.67 -12.30 -1.43
C VAL A 184 -12.04 -11.09 -2.27
N PRO A 185 -13.30 -10.61 -2.23
CA PRO A 185 -13.72 -9.47 -3.01
C PRO A 185 -12.99 -8.19 -2.56
N TYR A 186 -12.49 -7.40 -3.51
CA TYR A 186 -12.01 -6.05 -3.22
C TYR A 186 -13.20 -5.12 -3.00
N ARG A 187 -13.17 -4.37 -1.91
CA ARG A 187 -14.21 -3.42 -1.49
C ARG A 187 -13.64 -2.06 -1.09
N GLY A 188 -12.57 -1.63 -1.77
CA GLY A 188 -11.79 -0.45 -1.39
C GLY A 188 -10.84 -0.75 -0.23
N ALA A 189 -9.80 0.06 -0.12
CA ALA A 189 -8.76 -0.03 0.89
C ALA A 189 -8.93 1.00 2.00
N LEU A 190 -7.89 1.76 2.33
CA LEU A 190 -7.95 2.84 3.31
C LEU A 190 -8.92 3.94 2.83
N THR A 191 -9.92 4.27 3.64
CA THR A 191 -10.98 5.23 3.29
C THR A 191 -10.41 6.57 2.82
N HIS A 192 -9.36 7.09 3.46
CA HIS A 192 -8.77 8.40 3.14
C HIS A 192 -8.16 8.51 1.74
N THR A 193 -7.77 7.39 1.16
CA THR A 193 -7.12 7.32 -0.16
C THR A 193 -8.01 6.70 -1.22
N THR A 194 -9.25 6.28 -0.87
CA THR A 194 -10.20 5.67 -1.80
C THR A 194 -10.60 6.66 -2.89
N ALA A 195 -10.52 6.24 -4.16
CA ALA A 195 -10.95 7.03 -5.30
C ALA A 195 -12.47 7.15 -5.39
N PRO A 196 -13.03 8.27 -5.93
CA PRO A 196 -14.48 8.49 -6.02
C PRO A 196 -15.25 7.41 -6.77
N GLU A 197 -14.69 6.88 -7.86
CA GLU A 197 -15.29 5.79 -8.65
C GLU A 197 -15.33 4.47 -7.86
N ILE A 198 -14.31 4.20 -7.05
CA ILE A 198 -14.30 3.03 -6.17
C ILE A 198 -15.34 3.20 -5.06
N ALA A 199 -15.40 4.40 -4.44
CA ALA A 199 -16.41 4.70 -3.42
C ALA A 199 -17.83 4.54 -3.99
N THR A 200 -18.09 5.05 -5.19
CA THR A 200 -19.36 4.92 -5.91
C THR A 200 -19.71 3.45 -6.16
N ALA A 201 -18.77 2.66 -6.68
CA ALA A 201 -19.00 1.25 -6.97
C ALA A 201 -19.24 0.43 -5.69
N VAL A 202 -18.52 0.72 -4.60
CA VAL A 202 -18.74 0.08 -3.30
C VAL A 202 -20.15 0.37 -2.76
N LEU A 203 -20.64 1.59 -2.89
CA LEU A 203 -21.98 1.98 -2.43
C LEU A 203 -23.09 1.38 -3.30
N ALA A 204 -22.84 1.17 -4.58
CA ALA A 204 -23.82 0.65 -5.54
C ALA A 204 -23.93 -0.89 -5.58
N THR A 205 -23.03 -1.63 -4.91
CA THR A 205 -22.95 -3.08 -5.01
C THR A 205 -23.04 -3.78 -3.65
N PRO A 206 -23.55 -5.02 -3.57
CA PRO A 206 -23.58 -5.83 -2.34
C PRO A 206 -22.17 -6.02 -1.74
N ALA A 207 -22.10 -6.27 -0.43
CA ALA A 207 -20.84 -6.35 0.31
C ALA A 207 -19.91 -7.49 -0.14
N ASP A 208 -20.46 -8.55 -0.71
CA ASP A 208 -19.74 -9.70 -1.25
C ASP A 208 -19.34 -9.55 -2.73
N THR A 209 -19.74 -8.45 -3.37
CA THR A 209 -19.41 -8.18 -4.78
C THR A 209 -18.01 -7.57 -4.90
N HIS A 210 -17.16 -8.16 -5.74
CA HIS A 210 -15.86 -7.59 -6.07
C HIS A 210 -16.03 -6.29 -6.88
N VAL A 211 -15.28 -5.25 -6.51
CA VAL A 211 -15.14 -4.00 -7.25
C VAL A 211 -13.78 -3.98 -7.92
N GLN A 212 -13.74 -3.99 -9.25
CA GLN A 212 -12.48 -3.98 -9.99
C GLN A 212 -11.81 -2.60 -9.90
N ALA A 213 -10.65 -2.52 -9.24
CA ALA A 213 -9.82 -1.33 -9.27
C ALA A 213 -9.07 -1.24 -10.61
N GLN A 214 -9.04 -0.03 -11.17
CA GLN A 214 -8.30 0.29 -12.38
C GLN A 214 -7.06 1.14 -12.04
N PRO A 215 -6.02 1.18 -12.89
CA PRO A 215 -4.83 2.02 -12.70
C PRO A 215 -5.11 3.47 -12.28
N ALA A 216 -6.15 4.09 -12.81
CA ALA A 216 -6.53 5.46 -12.46
C ALA A 216 -6.93 5.63 -10.98
N ALA A 217 -7.42 4.57 -10.31
CA ALA A 217 -7.71 4.60 -8.89
C ALA A 217 -6.42 4.67 -8.04
N ASP A 218 -5.33 4.02 -8.47
CA ASP A 218 -4.02 4.15 -7.83
C ASP A 218 -3.47 5.56 -7.96
N ILE A 219 -3.71 6.24 -9.07
CA ILE A 219 -3.27 7.62 -9.28
C ILE A 219 -3.97 8.57 -8.30
N TRP A 220 -5.30 8.41 -8.12
CA TRP A 220 -6.00 9.14 -7.07
C TRP A 220 -5.40 8.85 -5.69
N SER A 221 -5.18 7.58 -5.37
CA SER A 221 -4.67 7.15 -4.06
C SER A 221 -3.24 7.65 -3.81
N LEU A 222 -2.40 7.74 -4.86
CA LEU A 222 -1.09 8.39 -4.82
C LEU A 222 -1.22 9.88 -4.48
N GLY A 223 -2.05 10.61 -5.22
CA GLY A 223 -2.31 12.03 -4.97
C GLY A 223 -2.84 12.29 -3.57
N ALA A 224 -3.81 11.47 -3.12
CA ALA A 224 -4.41 11.55 -1.78
C ALA A 224 -3.38 11.27 -0.67
N SER A 225 -2.49 10.32 -0.87
CA SER A 225 -1.43 9.97 0.08
C SER A 225 -0.37 11.08 0.18
N LEU A 226 0.06 11.63 -0.95
CA LEU A 226 1.01 12.76 -0.98
C LEU A 226 0.39 14.01 -0.36
N PHE A 227 -0.86 14.34 -0.73
CA PHE A 227 -1.62 15.43 -0.13
C PHE A 227 -1.63 15.30 1.40
N TRP A 228 -2.09 14.16 1.90
CA TRP A 228 -2.21 13.92 3.34
C TRP A 228 -0.86 13.93 4.06
N CYS A 229 0.14 13.25 3.52
CA CYS A 229 1.46 13.20 4.15
C CYS A 229 2.18 14.54 4.17
N TRP A 230 1.91 15.42 3.21
CA TRP A 230 2.52 16.74 3.15
C TRP A 230 1.76 17.81 3.95
N THR A 231 0.42 17.82 3.85
CA THR A 231 -0.39 18.85 4.52
C THR A 231 -0.82 18.49 5.94
N GLY A 232 -0.82 17.20 6.30
CA GLY A 232 -1.42 16.69 7.53
C GLY A 232 -2.94 16.57 7.46
N GLN A 233 -3.58 16.92 6.33
CA GLN A 233 -5.02 16.91 6.13
C GLN A 233 -5.41 15.93 5.02
N ARG A 234 -6.62 15.39 5.09
CA ARG A 234 -7.18 14.56 4.02
C ARG A 234 -7.61 15.43 2.83
N PRO A 235 -7.44 14.97 1.58
CA PRO A 235 -7.91 15.73 0.42
C PRO A 235 -9.43 15.91 0.42
N VAL A 236 -10.20 14.89 0.80
CA VAL A 236 -11.66 14.97 0.95
C VAL A 236 -12.00 15.12 2.43
N PRO A 237 -12.52 16.28 2.86
CA PRO A 237 -12.93 16.47 4.25
C PRO A 237 -14.23 15.74 4.53
N TYR A 238 -14.28 15.01 5.63
CA TYR A 238 -15.50 14.40 6.18
C TYR A 238 -15.37 14.30 7.70
N ASP A 239 -16.51 14.15 8.38
CA ASP A 239 -16.56 13.97 9.81
C ASP A 239 -15.98 12.60 10.23
N ASP A 240 -15.12 12.58 11.24
CA ASP A 240 -14.51 11.35 11.75
C ASP A 240 -15.50 10.41 12.42
N ASP A 241 -16.63 10.94 12.92
CA ASP A 241 -17.69 10.16 13.58
C ASP A 241 -18.61 9.40 12.60
N LEU A 242 -18.59 9.74 11.30
CA LEU A 242 -19.31 9.00 10.27
C LEU A 242 -18.82 7.56 10.17
N ASP A 243 -19.73 6.64 9.84
CA ASP A 243 -19.36 5.29 9.50
C ASP A 243 -18.62 5.22 8.14
N ARG A 244 -18.10 4.04 7.80
CA ARG A 244 -17.32 3.87 6.55
C ARG A 244 -18.14 4.18 5.30
N LEU A 245 -19.41 3.75 5.22
CA LEU A 245 -20.23 3.96 4.04
C LEU A 245 -20.63 5.43 3.89
N GLU A 246 -20.93 6.11 4.97
CA GLU A 246 -21.18 7.55 5.00
C GLU A 246 -19.95 8.33 4.53
N LYS A 247 -18.73 7.98 5.00
CA LYS A 247 -17.48 8.55 4.50
C LYS A 247 -17.29 8.32 3.01
N LEU A 248 -17.56 7.10 2.53
CA LEU A 248 -17.51 6.80 1.09
C LEU A 248 -18.53 7.62 0.29
N ALA A 249 -19.73 7.88 0.84
CA ALA A 249 -20.72 8.75 0.18
C ALA A 249 -20.24 10.20 0.03
N VAL A 250 -19.40 10.69 0.95
CA VAL A 250 -18.76 12.01 0.80
C VAL A 250 -17.65 11.93 -0.27
N ILE A 251 -16.80 10.89 -0.23
CA ILE A 251 -15.69 10.70 -1.17
C ILE A 251 -16.19 10.54 -2.61
N ALA A 252 -17.31 9.82 -2.81
CA ALA A 252 -17.92 9.60 -4.12
C ALA A 252 -18.30 10.90 -4.85
N LYS A 253 -18.44 12.02 -4.13
CA LYS A 253 -18.70 13.34 -4.74
C LYS A 253 -17.47 13.93 -5.44
N GLY A 254 -16.27 13.42 -5.15
CA GLY A 254 -15.02 13.86 -5.77
C GLY A 254 -14.58 15.29 -5.42
N THR A 255 -15.18 15.90 -4.38
CA THR A 255 -14.85 17.28 -3.99
C THR A 255 -13.67 17.28 -3.03
N THR A 256 -12.57 17.92 -3.40
CA THR A 256 -11.35 18.01 -2.60
C THR A 256 -11.13 19.41 -2.04
N THR A 257 -10.40 19.47 -0.92
CA THR A 257 -9.85 20.74 -0.41
C THR A 257 -8.77 21.26 -1.39
N MET A 258 -8.77 22.55 -1.65
CA MET A 258 -7.72 23.14 -2.50
C MET A 258 -6.38 23.07 -1.78
N LEU A 259 -5.40 22.43 -2.41
CA LEU A 259 -4.09 22.20 -1.81
C LEU A 259 -3.38 23.50 -1.38
N ARG A 260 -3.51 24.58 -2.15
CA ARG A 260 -2.96 25.91 -1.83
C ARG A 260 -3.46 26.50 -0.51
N ASP A 261 -4.64 26.08 -0.03
CA ASP A 261 -5.25 26.63 1.19
C ASP A 261 -4.75 25.92 2.45
N VAL A 262 -4.13 24.74 2.30
CA VAL A 262 -3.72 23.85 3.41
C VAL A 262 -2.24 23.43 3.36
N ARG A 263 -1.54 23.72 2.26
CA ARG A 263 -0.11 23.40 2.14
C ARG A 263 0.72 24.11 3.19
N PRO A 264 1.75 23.49 3.76
CA PRO A 264 2.63 24.15 4.75
C PRO A 264 3.51 25.22 4.11
N TRP A 265 3.88 25.03 2.82
CA TRP A 265 4.71 25.94 2.02
C TRP A 265 4.47 25.70 0.52
N SER A 266 4.90 26.60 -0.34
CA SER A 266 4.65 26.52 -1.78
C SER A 266 5.66 25.63 -2.49
N PHE A 267 5.16 24.65 -3.27
CA PHE A 267 5.94 23.82 -4.17
C PHE A 267 5.10 23.55 -5.44
N PRO A 268 5.09 24.48 -6.41
CA PRO A 268 4.16 24.46 -7.55
C PRO A 268 4.16 23.13 -8.31
N GLU A 269 5.33 22.54 -8.58
CA GLU A 269 5.44 21.30 -9.35
C GLU A 269 4.76 20.13 -8.63
N LEU A 270 4.95 20.01 -7.30
CA LEU A 270 4.29 19.01 -6.48
C LEU A 270 2.79 19.27 -6.36
N GLU A 271 2.39 20.55 -6.22
CA GLU A 271 0.99 20.95 -6.13
C GLU A 271 0.22 20.61 -7.40
N ASP A 272 0.79 20.95 -8.57
CA ASP A 272 0.18 20.67 -9.88
C ASP A 272 0.00 19.17 -10.10
N ALA A 273 1.03 18.37 -9.78
CA ALA A 273 0.97 16.93 -9.92
C ALA A 273 -0.05 16.28 -8.96
N ILE A 274 -0.08 16.67 -7.68
CA ILE A 274 -1.08 16.19 -6.71
C ILE A 274 -2.49 16.57 -7.18
N THR A 275 -2.68 17.81 -7.65
CA THR A 275 -3.98 18.30 -8.12
C THR A 275 -4.45 17.51 -9.34
N ALA A 276 -3.57 17.24 -10.29
CA ALA A 276 -3.89 16.41 -11.46
C ALA A 276 -4.25 14.96 -11.06
N CYS A 277 -3.55 14.36 -10.09
CA CYS A 277 -3.90 13.05 -9.57
C CYS A 277 -5.30 13.01 -8.93
N LEU A 278 -5.74 14.11 -8.33
CA LEU A 278 -7.02 14.22 -7.63
C LEU A 278 -8.15 14.74 -8.54
N ALA A 279 -8.04 14.65 -9.87
CA ALA A 279 -9.14 14.91 -10.78
C ALA A 279 -10.31 13.93 -10.48
N PRO A 280 -11.57 14.43 -10.31
CA PRO A 280 -12.70 13.56 -9.97
C PRO A 280 -12.98 12.49 -11.04
N ASP A 281 -12.91 12.86 -12.33
CA ASP A 281 -13.05 11.91 -13.43
C ASP A 281 -11.72 11.13 -13.59
N PRO A 282 -11.75 9.78 -13.52
CA PRO A 282 -10.56 8.96 -13.74
C PRO A 282 -9.86 9.20 -15.09
N ALA A 283 -10.63 9.62 -16.12
CA ALA A 283 -10.11 9.88 -17.46
C ALA A 283 -9.27 11.18 -17.55
N ASP A 284 -9.48 12.10 -16.62
CA ASP A 284 -8.73 13.35 -16.55
C ASP A 284 -7.43 13.24 -15.76
N ARG A 285 -7.19 12.10 -15.10
CA ARG A 285 -5.97 11.84 -14.33
C ARG A 285 -4.82 11.45 -15.26
N PRO A 286 -3.60 11.95 -14.99
CA PRO A 286 -2.43 11.47 -15.72
C PRO A 286 -2.20 9.97 -15.46
N THR A 287 -1.61 9.29 -16.41
CA THR A 287 -1.09 7.94 -16.19
C THR A 287 0.15 7.99 -15.29
N ALA A 288 0.48 6.88 -14.62
CA ALA A 288 1.72 6.79 -13.85
C ALA A 288 2.96 7.06 -14.71
N LYS A 289 2.94 6.65 -16.00
CA LYS A 289 4.03 6.92 -16.95
C LYS A 289 4.20 8.41 -17.24
N GLU A 290 3.11 9.15 -17.42
CA GLU A 290 3.15 10.62 -17.63
C GLU A 290 3.66 11.32 -16.38
N LEU A 291 3.20 10.92 -15.20
CA LEU A 291 3.65 11.47 -13.92
C LEU A 291 5.17 11.27 -13.70
N THR A 292 5.73 10.14 -14.13
CA THR A 292 7.19 9.91 -14.00
C THR A 292 8.02 11.02 -14.67
N SER A 293 7.48 11.65 -15.72
CA SER A 293 8.12 12.75 -16.44
C SER A 293 7.86 14.14 -15.83
N ALA A 294 6.96 14.23 -14.86
CA ALA A 294 6.57 15.48 -14.21
C ALA A 294 7.41 15.82 -12.96
N TRP A 295 8.21 14.85 -12.45
CA TRP A 295 9.03 14.97 -11.23
C TRP A 295 10.49 15.36 -11.44
#